data_71ef7c2ae659c6cbc1d811dcac317c13
#
_entry.id   71ef7c2ae659c6cbc1d811dcac317c13
#
_cell.length_a   1.000
_cell.length_b   1.000
_cell.length_c   1.000
_cell.angle_alpha   90.00
_cell.angle_beta   90.00
_cell.angle_gamma   90.00
#
_symmetry.space_group_name_H-M   'P 1'
#
loop_
_entity.id
_entity.type
_entity.pdbx_description
1 polymer ?
#
loop_
_entity_poly.entity_id
_entity_poly.type
_entity_poly.pdbx_seq_one_letter_code
_entity_poly.pdbx_strand_id
1 'polypeptide(L)'
;PPLFESSAASDVYKRQDYDGFSEELRVKDFEDEGTPLDPDVFDPSIADDENLGRLKTTSTLGDSDNDGLIDEIYAYGARSFSIWDARTGAQVFDSGSDFEDITANFLPAQFKATNDDTDSFDGRSDDKGPEPEGLDVGNLLGRTYAFIGLERVGGVMVYDITNPHAPLFQTYVNNRNFDVDVCLQRDVDDDCITGAGNSNPAAGDLGPEGIRYVPWYQSPTWTPLLLVGNEVSGTTTVYKIGIAF
;
A
#
# COMPACT_ATOMS: atom_id res chain seq x y z
N PRO A 1 10.71 -14.87 -17.28
CA PRO A 1 10.99 -13.80 -16.35
C PRO A 1 9.88 -13.74 -15.30
N PRO A 2 10.23 -13.49 -14.05
CA PRO A 2 9.21 -13.31 -13.02
C PRO A 2 8.32 -12.10 -13.33
N LEU A 3 7.05 -12.20 -13.02
CA LEU A 3 6.09 -11.11 -13.04
C LEU A 3 6.02 -10.53 -11.63
N PHE A 4 6.04 -9.21 -11.53
CA PHE A 4 5.87 -8.50 -10.27
C PHE A 4 4.52 -7.81 -10.28
N GLU A 5 3.76 -7.97 -9.22
CA GLU A 5 2.51 -7.27 -9.02
C GLU A 5 2.52 -6.56 -7.67
N SER A 6 2.09 -5.32 -7.68
CA SER A 6 1.65 -4.58 -6.51
C SER A 6 0.13 -4.58 -6.50
N SER A 7 -0.46 -4.75 -5.34
CA SER A 7 -1.91 -4.92 -5.23
C SER A 7 -2.68 -3.60 -5.15
N ALA A 8 -2.02 -2.50 -4.85
CA ALA A 8 -2.71 -1.21 -4.68
C ALA A 8 -3.13 -0.59 -6.02
N ALA A 9 -2.37 -0.84 -7.11
CA ALA A 9 -2.69 -0.36 -8.47
C ALA A 9 -4.05 -0.80 -9.03
N SER A 10 -4.79 -1.63 -8.32
CA SER A 10 -6.14 -2.05 -8.68
C SER A 10 -7.25 -1.27 -7.96
N ASP A 11 -6.93 -0.22 -7.24
CA ASP A 11 -7.88 0.53 -6.42
C ASP A 11 -9.08 1.07 -7.21
N VAL A 12 -8.83 1.61 -8.39
CA VAL A 12 -9.88 2.19 -9.26
C VAL A 12 -10.88 1.16 -9.77
N TYR A 13 -10.53 -0.13 -9.80
CA TYR A 13 -11.35 -1.18 -10.40
C TYR A 13 -11.90 -2.21 -9.40
N LYS A 14 -11.54 -2.12 -8.13
CA LYS A 14 -11.92 -3.11 -7.12
C LYS A 14 -13.23 -2.81 -6.42
N ARG A 15 -13.65 -1.56 -6.42
CA ARG A 15 -14.88 -1.11 -5.80
C ARG A 15 -15.87 -0.72 -6.87
N GLN A 16 -17.00 -1.39 -6.94
CA GLN A 16 -18.07 -1.07 -7.88
C GLN A 16 -19.28 -0.57 -7.10
N ASP A 17 -19.52 0.71 -7.24
CA ASP A 17 -20.72 1.35 -6.71
C ASP A 17 -21.65 1.67 -7.88
N TYR A 18 -22.86 1.10 -7.87
CA TYR A 18 -23.93 1.41 -8.81
C TYR A 18 -25.08 2.09 -8.07
N ASP A 19 -26.00 2.63 -8.82
CA ASP A 19 -27.22 3.25 -8.26
C ASP A 19 -27.97 2.22 -7.38
N GLY A 20 -27.87 2.38 -6.06
CA GLY A 20 -28.47 1.49 -5.05
C GLY A 20 -27.68 0.22 -4.69
N PHE A 21 -26.45 0.08 -5.17
CA PHE A 21 -25.55 -1.00 -4.77
C PHE A 21 -24.17 -0.46 -4.45
N SER A 22 -23.63 -0.80 -3.26
CA SER A 22 -22.23 -0.59 -2.89
C SER A 22 -21.58 -1.95 -2.66
N GLU A 23 -20.45 -2.20 -3.34
CA GLU A 23 -19.69 -3.42 -3.13
C GLU A 23 -18.93 -3.38 -1.81
N GLU A 24 -18.51 -2.20 -1.37
CA GLU A 24 -17.75 -2.04 -0.12
C GLU A 24 -18.66 -2.16 1.09
N LEU A 25 -18.28 -3.05 2.01
CA LEU A 25 -18.98 -3.27 3.28
C LEU A 25 -17.95 -3.48 4.39
N ARG A 26 -18.23 -3.00 5.59
CA ARG A 26 -17.42 -3.34 6.76
C ARG A 26 -17.85 -4.66 7.35
N VAL A 27 -16.93 -5.38 7.97
CA VAL A 27 -17.22 -6.69 8.60
C VAL A 27 -18.38 -6.61 9.58
N LYS A 28 -18.49 -5.54 10.36
CA LYS A 28 -19.58 -5.34 11.34
C LYS A 28 -20.96 -5.12 10.70
N ASP A 29 -21.01 -4.71 9.44
CA ASP A 29 -22.23 -4.31 8.76
C ASP A 29 -22.85 -5.48 7.96
N PHE A 30 -22.19 -6.65 7.90
CA PHE A 30 -22.67 -7.82 7.16
C PHE A 30 -24.06 -8.29 7.61
N GLU A 31 -24.32 -8.31 8.93
CA GLU A 31 -25.61 -8.72 9.47
C GLU A 31 -26.74 -7.75 9.06
N ASP A 32 -26.48 -6.47 9.09
CA ASP A 32 -27.46 -5.42 8.74
C ASP A 32 -27.80 -5.42 7.25
N GLU A 33 -26.87 -5.85 6.40
CA GLU A 33 -27.07 -5.99 4.95
C GLU A 33 -27.64 -7.37 4.53
N GLY A 34 -27.90 -8.25 5.49
CA GLY A 34 -28.59 -9.52 5.28
C GLY A 34 -27.70 -10.66 4.81
N THR A 35 -26.39 -10.54 4.95
CA THR A 35 -25.39 -11.59 4.69
C THR A 35 -24.52 -11.78 5.93
N PRO A 36 -25.05 -12.34 7.04
CA PRO A 36 -24.30 -12.44 8.30
C PRO A 36 -23.08 -13.37 8.17
N LEU A 37 -22.12 -13.18 9.05
CA LEU A 37 -20.99 -14.10 9.19
C LEU A 37 -21.47 -15.47 9.68
N ASP A 38 -20.89 -16.55 9.15
CA ASP A 38 -21.22 -17.91 9.60
C ASP A 38 -20.73 -18.10 11.06
N PRO A 39 -21.63 -18.34 12.02
CA PRO A 39 -21.28 -18.54 13.42
C PRO A 39 -20.54 -19.87 13.71
N ASP A 40 -20.55 -20.82 12.77
CA ASP A 40 -19.77 -22.04 12.86
C ASP A 40 -18.30 -21.82 12.42
N VAL A 41 -18.03 -20.75 11.68
CA VAL A 41 -16.69 -20.36 11.17
C VAL A 41 -16.10 -19.24 12.01
N PHE A 42 -16.87 -18.21 12.33
CA PHE A 42 -16.39 -16.99 12.98
C PHE A 42 -16.94 -16.83 14.39
N ASP A 43 -16.06 -16.48 15.33
CA ASP A 43 -16.50 -15.97 16.63
C ASP A 43 -17.20 -14.61 16.40
N PRO A 44 -18.38 -14.38 17.00
CA PRO A 44 -19.12 -13.13 16.84
C PRO A 44 -18.30 -11.86 17.17
N SER A 45 -17.33 -11.96 18.07
CA SER A 45 -16.46 -10.84 18.41
C SER A 45 -15.57 -10.35 17.27
N ILE A 46 -15.44 -11.11 16.18
CA ILE A 46 -14.66 -10.66 15.01
C ILE A 46 -15.26 -9.39 14.38
N ALA A 47 -16.58 -9.19 14.53
CA ALA A 47 -17.29 -8.01 14.07
C ALA A 47 -17.17 -6.79 15.01
N ASP A 48 -16.51 -6.93 16.16
CA ASP A 48 -16.24 -5.79 17.05
C ASP A 48 -15.22 -4.85 16.42
N ASP A 49 -15.38 -3.54 16.63
CA ASP A 49 -14.46 -2.51 16.11
C ASP A 49 -13.01 -2.69 16.56
N GLU A 50 -12.80 -3.33 17.72
CA GLU A 50 -11.47 -3.65 18.28
C GLU A 50 -10.78 -4.82 17.54
N ASN A 51 -11.54 -5.59 16.75
CA ASN A 51 -11.05 -6.71 15.96
C ASN A 51 -11.07 -6.37 14.47
N LEU A 52 -11.94 -7.03 13.68
CA LEU A 52 -12.05 -6.78 12.24
C LEU A 52 -13.30 -5.96 11.86
N GLY A 53 -14.13 -5.55 12.83
CA GLY A 53 -15.41 -4.88 12.56
C GLY A 53 -15.32 -3.70 11.61
N ARG A 54 -14.24 -2.93 11.69
CA ARG A 54 -14.00 -1.77 10.84
C ARG A 54 -13.37 -2.09 9.48
N LEU A 55 -12.86 -3.33 9.28
CA LEU A 55 -12.18 -3.71 8.04
C LEU A 55 -13.13 -3.62 6.84
N LYS A 56 -12.68 -2.94 5.80
CA LYS A 56 -13.38 -2.83 4.53
C LYS A 56 -13.20 -4.09 3.70
N THR A 57 -14.30 -4.62 3.23
CA THR A 57 -14.38 -5.90 2.53
C THR A 57 -15.32 -5.80 1.33
N THR A 58 -15.29 -6.80 0.44
CA THR A 58 -16.31 -6.94 -0.61
C THR A 58 -17.52 -7.72 -0.09
N SER A 59 -18.71 -7.24 -0.43
CA SER A 59 -19.99 -7.93 -0.16
C SER A 59 -20.35 -8.99 -1.22
N THR A 60 -19.55 -9.13 -2.28
CA THR A 60 -19.87 -10.01 -3.43
C THR A 60 -19.21 -11.37 -3.36
N LEU A 61 -18.35 -11.60 -2.39
CA LEU A 61 -17.63 -12.85 -2.17
C LEU A 61 -17.74 -13.26 -0.70
N GLY A 62 -17.48 -14.54 -0.43
CA GLY A 62 -17.35 -15.04 0.93
C GLY A 62 -18.37 -16.06 1.36
N ASP A 63 -19.53 -16.15 0.72
CA ASP A 63 -20.48 -17.27 0.85
C ASP A 63 -20.01 -18.40 -0.09
N SER A 64 -19.25 -19.34 0.45
CA SER A 64 -18.54 -20.34 -0.35
C SER A 64 -19.43 -21.54 -0.70
N ASP A 65 -20.46 -21.81 0.09
CA ASP A 65 -21.40 -22.93 -0.10
C ASP A 65 -22.80 -22.50 -0.54
N ASN A 66 -23.05 -21.18 -0.65
CA ASN A 66 -24.29 -20.54 -1.07
C ASN A 66 -25.47 -20.80 -0.10
N ASP A 67 -25.21 -20.77 1.18
CA ASP A 67 -26.23 -20.89 2.21
C ASP A 67 -26.73 -19.53 2.73
N GLY A 68 -26.11 -18.44 2.31
CA GLY A 68 -26.43 -17.06 2.66
C GLY A 68 -25.63 -16.53 3.85
N LEU A 69 -24.63 -17.27 4.33
CA LEU A 69 -23.71 -16.86 5.36
C LEU A 69 -22.31 -16.61 4.76
N ILE A 70 -21.54 -15.77 5.40
CA ILE A 70 -20.16 -15.47 4.96
C ILE A 70 -19.19 -16.41 5.68
N ASP A 71 -18.56 -17.31 4.92
CA ASP A 71 -17.55 -18.27 5.39
C ASP A 71 -16.14 -17.73 5.31
N GLU A 72 -15.88 -16.75 4.42
CA GLU A 72 -14.58 -16.19 4.15
C GLU A 72 -14.66 -14.66 4.01
N ILE A 73 -13.74 -13.93 4.63
CA ILE A 73 -13.68 -12.47 4.56
C ILE A 73 -12.65 -12.05 3.51
N TYR A 74 -13.11 -11.35 2.46
CA TYR A 74 -12.26 -10.83 1.39
C TYR A 74 -12.08 -9.32 1.50
N ALA A 75 -10.87 -8.89 1.88
CA ALA A 75 -10.51 -7.48 1.95
C ALA A 75 -9.97 -6.96 0.61
N TYR A 76 -10.04 -5.64 0.42
CA TYR A 76 -9.46 -4.98 -0.74
C TYR A 76 -7.95 -4.83 -0.58
N GLY A 77 -7.24 -5.22 -1.64
CA GLY A 77 -5.79 -5.04 -1.74
C GLY A 77 -4.99 -5.90 -0.77
N ALA A 78 -3.94 -6.49 -1.26
CA ALA A 78 -2.92 -7.08 -0.41
C ALA A 78 -2.00 -5.98 0.14
N ARG A 79 -1.42 -6.20 1.32
CA ARG A 79 -0.51 -5.26 2.01
C ARG A 79 0.95 -5.62 1.76
N SER A 80 1.20 -6.37 0.70
CA SER A 80 2.46 -7.02 0.37
C SER A 80 2.85 -6.80 -1.09
N PHE A 81 4.04 -7.24 -1.45
CA PHE A 81 4.39 -7.52 -2.84
C PHE A 81 4.61 -9.01 -3.05
N SER A 82 4.30 -9.47 -4.27
CA SER A 82 4.47 -10.87 -4.64
C SER A 82 5.39 -11.02 -5.85
N ILE A 83 6.05 -12.17 -5.93
CA ILE A 83 6.82 -12.61 -7.10
C ILE A 83 6.14 -13.84 -7.68
N TRP A 84 5.87 -13.80 -8.98
CA TRP A 84 5.18 -14.87 -9.69
C TRP A 84 6.05 -15.43 -10.82
N ASP A 85 5.99 -16.72 -11.07
CA ASP A 85 6.57 -17.34 -12.28
C ASP A 85 5.62 -17.05 -13.47
N ALA A 86 6.02 -16.15 -14.36
CA ALA A 86 5.21 -15.71 -15.51
C ALA A 86 4.89 -16.85 -16.50
N ARG A 87 5.58 -17.99 -16.41
CA ARG A 87 5.36 -19.15 -17.27
C ARG A 87 4.28 -20.08 -16.73
N THR A 88 4.22 -20.23 -15.42
CA THR A 88 3.31 -21.19 -14.73
C THR A 88 2.14 -20.53 -14.04
N GLY A 89 2.25 -19.22 -13.74
CA GLY A 89 1.31 -18.49 -12.88
C GLY A 89 1.45 -18.85 -11.39
N ALA A 90 2.50 -19.59 -11.01
CA ALA A 90 2.72 -19.96 -9.62
C ALA A 90 3.32 -18.78 -8.84
N GLN A 91 2.79 -18.53 -7.65
CA GLN A 91 3.41 -17.61 -6.69
C GLN A 91 4.73 -18.19 -6.20
N VAL A 92 5.80 -17.40 -6.30
CA VAL A 92 7.16 -17.77 -5.90
C VAL A 92 7.49 -17.25 -4.51
N PHE A 93 6.99 -16.07 -4.20
CA PHE A 93 7.21 -15.39 -2.93
C PHE A 93 6.07 -14.39 -2.69
N ASP A 94 5.78 -14.15 -1.41
CA ASP A 94 4.98 -13.03 -0.93
C ASP A 94 5.63 -12.43 0.32
N SER A 95 5.64 -11.11 0.42
CA SER A 95 6.28 -10.42 1.56
C SER A 95 5.40 -10.41 2.82
N GLY A 96 4.15 -10.85 2.75
CA GLY A 96 3.25 -10.92 3.89
C GLY A 96 3.09 -9.58 4.62
N SER A 97 3.42 -9.55 5.92
CA SER A 97 3.36 -8.36 6.77
C SER A 97 4.63 -7.50 6.80
N ASP A 98 5.62 -7.79 5.97
CA ASP A 98 6.95 -7.13 6.00
C ASP A 98 6.84 -5.59 6.02
N PHE A 99 5.97 -5.00 5.18
CA PHE A 99 5.87 -3.54 5.09
C PHE A 99 5.33 -2.92 6.36
N GLU A 100 4.39 -3.58 7.01
CA GLU A 100 3.83 -3.15 8.28
C GLU A 100 4.85 -3.31 9.40
N ASP A 101 5.54 -4.45 9.47
CA ASP A 101 6.57 -4.72 10.47
C ASP A 101 7.77 -3.76 10.33
N ILE A 102 8.21 -3.49 9.10
CA ILE A 102 9.30 -2.56 8.83
C ILE A 102 8.89 -1.13 9.19
N THR A 103 7.71 -0.67 8.73
CA THR A 103 7.26 0.70 9.05
C THR A 103 7.00 0.90 10.53
N ALA A 104 6.49 -0.12 11.25
CA ALA A 104 6.37 -0.08 12.71
C ALA A 104 7.71 0.11 13.42
N ASN A 105 8.79 -0.46 12.87
CA ASN A 105 10.13 -0.30 13.43
C ASN A 105 10.78 1.04 13.07
N PHE A 106 10.62 1.51 11.82
CA PHE A 106 11.25 2.74 11.34
C PHE A 106 10.49 4.01 11.73
N LEU A 107 9.16 3.92 11.79
CA LEU A 107 8.24 5.03 12.04
C LEU A 107 7.18 4.65 13.10
N PRO A 108 7.57 4.27 14.31
CA PRO A 108 6.62 3.74 15.31
C PRO A 108 5.52 4.73 15.70
N ALA A 109 5.80 6.04 15.66
CA ALA A 109 4.82 7.09 15.96
C ALA A 109 3.89 7.41 14.78
N GLN A 110 4.22 6.91 13.58
CA GLN A 110 3.50 7.18 12.31
C GLN A 110 3.08 5.88 11.63
N PHE A 111 2.99 4.81 12.42
CA PHE A 111 2.58 3.51 11.93
C PHE A 111 1.23 3.59 11.21
N LYS A 112 1.17 3.07 9.99
CA LYS A 112 -0.04 3.07 9.14
C LYS A 112 -0.71 4.44 8.99
N ALA A 113 0.09 5.53 8.95
CA ALA A 113 -0.41 6.87 8.67
C ALA A 113 -0.90 6.99 7.22
N THR A 114 -1.87 7.87 7.01
CA THR A 114 -2.34 8.24 5.67
C THR A 114 -1.47 9.34 5.04
N ASN A 115 -1.62 9.57 3.71
CA ASN A 115 -0.89 10.60 2.96
C ASN A 115 -1.55 11.98 2.98
N ASP A 116 -2.79 12.07 3.45
CA ASP A 116 -3.64 13.27 3.42
C ASP A 116 -3.89 13.89 4.80
N ASP A 117 -3.41 13.25 5.87
CA ASP A 117 -3.51 13.75 7.23
C ASP A 117 -2.19 13.56 8.00
N THR A 118 -1.93 14.46 8.93
CA THR A 118 -0.68 14.48 9.73
C THR A 118 -0.79 13.64 10.99
N ASP A 119 -1.92 13.72 11.69
CA ASP A 119 -2.19 12.98 12.93
C ASP A 119 -3.08 11.74 12.68
N SER A 120 -2.54 10.82 11.89
CA SER A 120 -3.29 9.67 11.39
C SER A 120 -2.67 8.33 11.78
N PHE A 121 -2.09 8.26 13.00
CA PHE A 121 -1.56 6.99 13.54
C PHE A 121 -2.62 5.89 13.44
N ASP A 122 -2.20 4.75 12.86
CA ASP A 122 -3.03 3.55 12.65
C ASP A 122 -4.32 3.77 11.81
N GLY A 123 -4.44 4.90 11.13
CA GLY A 123 -5.63 5.27 10.36
C GLY A 123 -5.89 4.41 9.13
N ARG A 124 -4.92 3.56 8.72
CA ARG A 124 -5.05 2.70 7.53
C ARG A 124 -5.17 1.21 7.84
N SER A 125 -5.23 0.82 9.12
CA SER A 125 -5.35 -0.59 9.52
C SER A 125 -6.68 -1.21 9.10
N ASP A 126 -7.74 -0.45 9.13
CA ASP A 126 -9.10 -0.85 8.78
C ASP A 126 -9.43 -0.71 7.28
N ASP A 127 -8.43 -0.40 6.46
CA ASP A 127 -8.55 -0.31 5.00
C ASP A 127 -7.41 -1.14 4.36
N LYS A 128 -6.60 -0.56 3.50
CA LYS A 128 -5.58 -1.26 2.70
C LYS A 128 -4.14 -1.15 3.26
N GLY A 129 -3.97 -0.58 4.46
CA GLY A 129 -2.68 -0.47 5.15
C GLY A 129 -1.70 0.47 4.43
N PRO A 130 -0.43 0.06 4.21
CA PRO A 130 0.61 0.90 3.62
C PRO A 130 0.42 1.18 2.13
N GLU A 131 -0.41 0.42 1.44
CA GLU A 131 -0.70 0.50 0.01
C GLU A 131 0.57 0.55 -0.86
N PRO A 132 1.24 -0.60 -1.06
CA PRO A 132 2.35 -0.70 -2.00
C PRO A 132 1.82 -0.57 -3.43
N GLU A 133 2.13 0.53 -4.13
CA GLU A 133 1.56 0.85 -5.43
C GLU A 133 2.60 0.96 -6.52
N GLY A 134 3.49 1.94 -6.45
CA GLY A 134 4.57 2.09 -7.41
C GLY A 134 5.61 0.99 -7.31
N LEU A 135 5.97 0.38 -8.45
CA LEU A 135 7.00 -0.66 -8.49
C LEU A 135 7.89 -0.50 -9.73
N ASP A 136 9.21 -0.59 -9.55
CA ASP A 136 10.15 -0.86 -10.64
C ASP A 136 11.26 -1.80 -10.20
N VAL A 137 11.88 -2.45 -11.17
CA VAL A 137 12.95 -3.43 -10.93
C VAL A 137 14.21 -3.00 -11.67
N GLY A 138 15.32 -3.00 -10.94
CA GLY A 138 16.61 -2.61 -11.50
C GLY A 138 17.71 -3.64 -11.27
N ASN A 139 18.67 -3.71 -12.22
CA ASN A 139 19.88 -4.50 -12.05
C ASN A 139 21.05 -3.59 -11.71
N LEU A 140 21.69 -3.86 -10.58
CA LEU A 140 22.85 -3.13 -10.10
C LEU A 140 23.96 -4.09 -9.70
N LEU A 141 25.11 -4.01 -10.35
CA LEU A 141 26.30 -4.85 -10.12
C LEU A 141 26.00 -6.37 -10.13
N GLY A 142 25.11 -6.80 -11.02
CA GLY A 142 24.74 -8.20 -11.18
C GLY A 142 23.72 -8.72 -10.17
N ARG A 143 23.18 -7.84 -9.30
CA ARG A 143 22.06 -8.14 -8.42
C ARG A 143 20.80 -7.44 -8.91
N THR A 144 19.66 -8.02 -8.64
CA THR A 144 18.36 -7.49 -9.02
C THR A 144 17.65 -6.94 -7.79
N TYR A 145 17.14 -5.72 -7.89
CA TYR A 145 16.44 -5.04 -6.80
C TYR A 145 15.03 -4.65 -7.22
N ALA A 146 14.09 -4.79 -6.31
CA ALA A 146 12.76 -4.20 -6.41
C ALA A 146 12.71 -2.91 -5.58
N PHE A 147 12.10 -1.87 -6.16
CA PHE A 147 11.84 -0.58 -5.53
C PHE A 147 10.33 -0.43 -5.46
N ILE A 148 9.78 -0.32 -4.25
CA ILE A 148 8.34 -0.39 -3.99
C ILE A 148 7.93 0.86 -3.21
N GLY A 149 7.07 1.70 -3.80
CA GLY A 149 6.50 2.88 -3.15
C GLY A 149 5.35 2.51 -2.25
N LEU A 150 5.32 3.07 -1.06
CA LEU A 150 4.19 2.96 -0.13
C LEU A 150 3.36 4.24 -0.21
N GLU A 151 2.21 4.19 -0.87
CA GLU A 151 1.39 5.38 -1.16
C GLU A 151 1.00 6.14 0.12
N ARG A 152 0.56 5.44 1.17
CA ARG A 152 -0.06 6.09 2.34
C ARG A 152 0.95 6.65 3.32
N VAL A 153 1.79 5.81 3.89
CA VAL A 153 2.80 6.29 4.85
C VAL A 153 3.95 7.03 4.16
N GLY A 154 4.09 6.81 2.86
CA GLY A 154 5.14 7.38 2.03
C GLY A 154 6.42 6.56 2.00
N GLY A 155 7.35 6.99 1.16
CA GLY A 155 8.68 6.38 1.04
C GLY A 155 8.75 5.17 0.11
N VAL A 156 9.96 4.62 0.01
CA VAL A 156 10.28 3.51 -0.89
C VAL A 156 10.99 2.39 -0.12
N MET A 157 10.44 1.19 -0.22
CA MET A 157 11.07 -0.05 0.22
C MET A 157 11.99 -0.60 -0.87
N VAL A 158 13.15 -1.10 -0.49
CA VAL A 158 14.10 -1.72 -1.41
C VAL A 158 14.38 -3.14 -0.98
N TYR A 159 14.16 -4.08 -1.89
CA TYR A 159 14.46 -5.51 -1.69
C TYR A 159 15.46 -6.01 -2.73
N ASP A 160 16.44 -6.78 -2.29
CA ASP A 160 17.23 -7.60 -3.18
C ASP A 160 16.47 -8.87 -3.54
N ILE A 161 16.09 -8.97 -4.78
CA ILE A 161 15.30 -10.08 -5.33
C ILE A 161 16.12 -10.95 -6.28
N THR A 162 17.46 -10.92 -6.15
CA THR A 162 18.38 -11.75 -6.97
C THR A 162 18.03 -13.22 -6.85
N ASN A 163 17.65 -13.66 -5.64
CA ASN A 163 16.97 -14.93 -5.44
C ASN A 163 15.46 -14.66 -5.25
N PRO A 164 14.61 -14.92 -6.26
CA PRO A 164 13.19 -14.60 -6.17
C PRO A 164 12.42 -15.45 -5.15
N HIS A 165 13.00 -16.57 -4.68
CA HIS A 165 12.41 -17.41 -3.63
C HIS A 165 12.74 -16.95 -2.20
N ALA A 166 13.69 -16.04 -2.07
CA ALA A 166 14.11 -15.50 -0.77
C ALA A 166 14.60 -14.05 -0.94
N PRO A 167 13.70 -13.11 -1.23
CA PRO A 167 14.01 -11.69 -1.25
C PRO A 167 14.55 -11.23 0.10
N LEU A 168 15.42 -10.22 0.07
CA LEU A 168 16.04 -9.69 1.26
C LEU A 168 15.80 -8.18 1.34
N PHE A 169 15.15 -7.72 2.39
CA PHE A 169 15.01 -6.31 2.67
C PHE A 169 16.39 -5.63 2.76
N GLN A 170 16.54 -4.49 2.12
CA GLN A 170 17.77 -3.72 2.08
C GLN A 170 17.67 -2.42 2.85
N THR A 171 16.64 -1.63 2.55
CA THR A 171 16.42 -0.34 3.19
C THR A 171 15.01 0.16 2.95
N TYR A 172 14.58 1.07 3.82
CA TYR A 172 13.41 1.91 3.64
C TYR A 172 13.85 3.36 3.68
N VAL A 173 13.43 4.15 2.69
CA VAL A 173 13.76 5.57 2.58
C VAL A 173 12.45 6.36 2.50
N ASN A 174 12.28 7.30 3.42
CA ASN A 174 11.14 8.21 3.44
C ASN A 174 11.65 9.62 3.74
N ASN A 175 11.25 10.60 2.95
CA ASN A 175 11.59 12.02 3.14
C ASN A 175 10.38 12.87 3.52
N ARG A 176 9.25 12.25 3.87
CA ARG A 176 8.10 12.92 4.45
C ARG A 176 8.47 13.54 5.79
N ASN A 177 8.04 14.76 6.02
CA ASN A 177 8.15 15.45 7.31
C ASN A 177 6.79 15.35 8.03
N PHE A 178 6.72 14.51 9.03
CA PHE A 178 5.50 14.28 9.82
C PHE A 178 5.25 15.36 10.89
N ASP A 179 6.15 16.32 11.06
CA ASP A 179 6.00 17.41 12.05
C ASP A 179 5.22 18.62 11.50
N VAL A 180 4.83 18.59 10.23
CA VAL A 180 4.09 19.66 9.57
C VAL A 180 2.84 19.13 8.89
N ASP A 181 1.81 19.99 8.82
CA ASP A 181 0.58 19.64 8.15
C ASP A 181 0.80 19.36 6.66
N VAL A 182 0.22 18.29 6.16
CA VAL A 182 0.27 17.89 4.75
C VAL A 182 -0.46 18.87 3.83
N CYS A 183 -1.40 19.64 4.38
CA CYS A 183 -2.23 20.62 3.68
C CYS A 183 -1.90 22.04 4.06
N LEU A 184 -2.04 22.96 3.10
CA LEU A 184 -2.02 24.41 3.35
C LEU A 184 -3.40 24.93 3.78
N GLN A 185 -4.48 24.27 3.39
CA GLN A 185 -5.86 24.69 3.68
C GLN A 185 -6.74 23.47 3.94
N ARG A 186 -7.57 23.58 4.96
CA ARG A 186 -8.59 22.59 5.31
C ARG A 186 -9.97 23.20 5.16
N ASP A 187 -10.98 22.37 4.93
CA ASP A 187 -12.37 22.80 4.86
C ASP A 187 -13.01 22.92 6.27
N VAL A 188 -14.33 23.08 6.31
CA VAL A 188 -15.08 23.29 7.56
C VAL A 188 -15.16 22.02 8.42
N ASP A 189 -14.93 20.87 7.82
CA ASP A 189 -14.95 19.56 8.47
C ASP A 189 -13.53 19.10 8.82
N ASP A 190 -12.52 19.98 8.66
CA ASP A 190 -11.10 19.77 8.89
C ASP A 190 -10.44 18.79 7.88
N ASP A 191 -11.13 18.54 6.76
CA ASP A 191 -10.59 17.74 5.66
C ASP A 191 -9.67 18.57 4.77
N CYS A 192 -8.62 17.91 4.25
CA CYS A 192 -7.70 18.53 3.31
C CYS A 192 -8.41 18.89 2.01
N ILE A 193 -8.42 20.17 1.64
CA ILE A 193 -9.01 20.58 0.37
C ILE A 193 -8.18 19.99 -0.77
N THR A 194 -8.75 19.01 -1.48
CA THR A 194 -8.08 18.36 -2.60
C THR A 194 -7.92 19.32 -3.79
N GLY A 195 -6.76 19.29 -4.42
CA GLY A 195 -6.49 20.06 -5.64
C GLY A 195 -5.07 20.59 -5.75
N ALA A 196 -4.68 20.95 -6.96
CA ALA A 196 -3.34 21.44 -7.25
C ALA A 196 -3.01 22.70 -6.43
N GLY A 197 -1.91 22.66 -5.70
CA GLY A 197 -1.38 23.77 -4.93
C GLY A 197 -1.81 23.81 -3.46
N ASN A 198 -2.55 22.84 -2.96
CA ASN A 198 -2.89 22.76 -1.53
C ASN A 198 -1.96 21.86 -0.72
N SER A 199 -1.18 21.00 -1.35
CA SER A 199 -0.14 20.25 -0.65
C SER A 199 0.91 21.19 -0.05
N ASN A 200 1.29 20.94 1.20
CA ASN A 200 2.29 21.72 1.91
C ASN A 200 3.70 21.26 1.50
N PRO A 201 4.51 22.08 0.79
CA PRO A 201 5.84 21.66 0.38
C PRO A 201 6.79 21.32 1.54
N ALA A 202 6.51 21.83 2.76
CA ALA A 202 7.30 21.53 3.94
C ALA A 202 7.04 20.11 4.49
N ALA A 203 5.95 19.47 4.09
CA ALA A 203 5.64 18.08 4.44
C ALA A 203 6.49 17.06 3.65
N GLY A 204 7.27 17.53 2.65
CA GLY A 204 8.08 16.65 1.82
C GLY A 204 7.28 15.91 0.74
N ASP A 205 7.70 14.71 0.40
CA ASP A 205 7.05 13.90 -0.64
C ASP A 205 5.92 13.06 -0.08
N LEU A 206 4.75 13.11 -0.73
CA LEU A 206 3.53 12.43 -0.33
C LEU A 206 2.94 11.65 -1.51
N GLY A 207 2.55 10.40 -1.26
CA GLY A 207 1.90 9.53 -2.25
C GLY A 207 2.84 9.09 -3.38
N PRO A 208 3.90 8.31 -3.11
CA PRO A 208 4.76 7.75 -4.15
C PRO A 208 4.01 6.69 -4.96
N GLU A 209 3.67 7.01 -6.20
CA GLU A 209 2.89 6.17 -7.12
C GLU A 209 3.73 5.73 -8.33
N GLY A 210 4.40 6.67 -8.99
CA GLY A 210 5.24 6.38 -10.14
C GLY A 210 6.71 6.15 -9.76
N ILE A 211 7.26 4.96 -10.03
CA ILE A 211 8.66 4.64 -9.75
C ILE A 211 9.39 4.24 -11.03
N ARG A 212 10.61 4.77 -11.20
CA ARG A 212 11.47 4.42 -12.33
C ARG A 212 12.94 4.32 -11.95
N TYR A 213 13.50 3.13 -12.09
CA TYR A 213 14.94 2.91 -12.02
C TYR A 213 15.64 3.35 -13.31
N VAL A 214 16.70 4.13 -13.17
CA VAL A 214 17.57 4.56 -14.28
C VAL A 214 18.97 3.97 -14.05
N PRO A 215 19.40 3.03 -14.90
CA PRO A 215 20.72 2.42 -14.75
C PRO A 215 21.83 3.44 -15.02
N TRP A 216 23.02 3.23 -14.46
CA TRP A 216 24.14 4.15 -14.50
C TRP A 216 24.50 4.63 -15.94
N TYR A 217 24.38 3.74 -16.94
CA TYR A 217 24.72 4.04 -18.33
C TYR A 217 23.66 4.88 -19.06
N GLN A 218 22.46 5.04 -18.49
CA GLN A 218 21.40 5.93 -18.97
C GLN A 218 21.32 7.21 -18.15
N SER A 219 21.99 7.25 -17.00
CA SER A 219 21.97 8.39 -16.10
C SER A 219 22.93 9.49 -16.58
N PRO A 220 22.50 10.76 -16.57
CA PRO A 220 23.38 11.89 -16.94
C PRO A 220 24.53 12.10 -15.95
N THR A 221 24.43 11.49 -14.76
CA THR A 221 25.45 11.60 -13.70
C THR A 221 26.37 10.38 -13.60
N TRP A 222 26.19 9.40 -14.48
CA TRP A 222 26.91 8.11 -14.44
C TRP A 222 26.75 7.35 -13.11
N THR A 223 25.69 7.63 -12.38
CA THR A 223 25.29 6.90 -11.17
C THR A 223 23.85 6.42 -11.37
N PRO A 224 23.50 5.22 -10.89
CA PRO A 224 22.12 4.76 -10.99
C PRO A 224 21.21 5.68 -10.16
N LEU A 225 20.01 5.93 -10.69
CA LEU A 225 19.01 6.80 -10.08
C LEU A 225 17.71 6.05 -9.89
N LEU A 226 16.94 6.50 -8.91
CA LEU A 226 15.52 6.17 -8.78
C LEU A 226 14.72 7.47 -8.89
N LEU A 227 13.80 7.51 -9.84
CA LEU A 227 12.84 8.61 -9.99
C LEU A 227 11.54 8.18 -9.33
N VAL A 228 10.99 9.03 -8.49
CA VAL A 228 9.74 8.80 -7.78
C VAL A 228 8.80 9.95 -8.06
N GLY A 229 7.68 9.68 -8.70
CA GLY A 229 6.57 10.61 -8.85
C GLY A 229 5.65 10.48 -7.64
N ASN A 230 5.41 11.60 -6.97
CA ASN A 230 4.58 11.67 -5.76
C ASN A 230 3.28 12.38 -6.10
N GLU A 231 2.18 11.63 -6.15
CA GLU A 231 0.88 12.11 -6.63
C GLU A 231 0.32 13.23 -5.74
N VAL A 232 0.31 13.00 -4.43
CA VAL A 232 -0.33 13.92 -3.48
C VAL A 232 0.45 15.23 -3.34
N SER A 233 1.78 15.17 -3.24
CA SER A 233 2.61 16.39 -3.19
C SER A 233 2.84 17.03 -4.57
N GLY A 234 2.55 16.31 -5.67
CA GLY A 234 2.81 16.79 -7.04
C GLY A 234 4.28 16.97 -7.35
N THR A 235 5.17 16.25 -6.66
CA THR A 235 6.62 16.36 -6.80
C THR A 235 7.20 15.17 -7.56
N THR A 236 8.41 15.37 -8.10
CA THR A 236 9.24 14.27 -8.62
C THR A 236 10.57 14.28 -7.89
N THR A 237 10.85 13.21 -7.18
CA THR A 237 12.08 13.07 -6.40
C THR A 237 13.09 12.18 -7.11
N VAL A 238 14.36 12.57 -7.06
CA VAL A 238 15.45 11.84 -7.70
C VAL A 238 16.43 11.39 -6.64
N TYR A 239 16.44 10.09 -6.37
CA TYR A 239 17.41 9.47 -5.48
C TYR A 239 18.62 8.98 -6.26
N LYS A 240 19.82 9.21 -5.73
CA LYS A 240 21.04 8.54 -6.19
C LYS A 240 21.18 7.22 -5.44
N ILE A 241 21.34 6.14 -6.18
CA ILE A 241 21.55 4.83 -5.57
C ILE A 241 23.04 4.64 -5.35
N GLY A 242 23.41 4.52 -4.08
CA GLY A 242 24.77 4.19 -3.64
C GLY A 242 24.82 2.79 -3.03
N ILE A 243 26.01 2.20 -2.99
CA ILE A 243 26.26 0.95 -2.29
C ILE A 243 27.04 1.31 -1.03
N ALA A 244 26.52 0.92 0.12
CA ALA A 244 27.30 0.92 1.37
C ALA A 244 28.23 -0.32 1.35
N PHE A 245 29.53 -0.09 1.55
CA PHE A 245 30.54 -1.13 1.69
C PHE A 245 30.83 -1.37 3.17
#